data_aa45f23a6202730809302b1bce5149c1
#
_entry.id   aa45f23a6202730809302b1bce5149c1
#
_cell.length_a   1.000
_cell.length_b   1.000
_cell.length_c   1.000
_cell.angle_alpha   90.00
_cell.angle_beta   90.00
_cell.angle_gamma   90.00
#
_symmetry.space_group_name_H-M   'P 1'
#
loop_
_entity.id
_entity.type
_entity.pdbx_description
1 polymer ?
#
loop_
_entity_poly.entity_id
_entity_poly.type
_entity_poly.pdbx_seq_one_letter_code
_entity_poly.pdbx_strand_id
1 'polypeptide(L)'
;LPGGKCNLSDDGTHVPLLASWPGRIKPGTTTDHLVDMSDFLPTFVEIAGAATSARRATRIDGKSFARLLAGRGGSGRRWAYAERGSKRFFVRTQNWKLYNNGRLFHASHDVNEKAPVPLNKVPREAADDIKLLQQALKTIDDGHPFPMAKTR
;
A
#
# COMPACT_ATOMS: atom_id res chain seq x y z
N LEU A 1 16.16 -8.74 3.42
CA LEU A 1 15.02 -9.55 3.89
C LEU A 1 15.16 -10.95 3.30
N PRO A 2 15.02 -12.03 4.07
CA PRO A 2 14.90 -13.37 3.51
C PRO A 2 13.63 -13.42 2.67
N GLY A 3 13.67 -14.04 1.49
CA GLY A 3 12.53 -14.14 0.61
C GLY A 3 11.38 -14.93 1.25
N GLY A 4 10.16 -14.43 1.11
CA GLY A 4 8.96 -15.00 1.73
C GLY A 4 7.76 -15.02 0.78
N LYS A 5 7.91 -15.62 -0.41
CA LYS A 5 6.80 -15.73 -1.37
C LYS A 5 5.51 -16.18 -0.68
N CYS A 6 4.41 -15.46 -0.96
CA CYS A 6 3.11 -15.68 -0.36
C CYS A 6 2.97 -15.32 1.13
N ASN A 7 4.00 -14.78 1.79
CA ASN A 7 3.85 -14.22 3.13
C ASN A 7 3.20 -12.82 3.05
N LEU A 8 2.47 -12.47 4.12
CA LEU A 8 1.94 -11.11 4.28
C LEU A 8 2.90 -10.17 5.01
N SER A 9 3.97 -10.71 5.60
CA SER A 9 5.08 -9.93 6.16
C SER A 9 5.88 -9.22 5.06
N ASP A 10 6.73 -8.28 5.44
CA ASP A 10 7.50 -7.47 4.47
C ASP A 10 8.43 -8.30 3.59
N ASP A 11 8.87 -9.47 4.04
CA ASP A 11 9.64 -10.43 3.24
C ASP A 11 8.88 -10.97 2.01
N GLY A 12 7.54 -10.93 2.03
CA GLY A 12 6.68 -11.38 0.92
C GLY A 12 5.97 -10.25 0.17
N THR A 13 5.90 -9.05 0.71
CA THR A 13 5.09 -7.94 0.16
C THR A 13 5.86 -6.67 -0.14
N HIS A 14 7.03 -6.48 0.46
CA HIS A 14 7.87 -5.31 0.22
C HIS A 14 8.94 -5.64 -0.81
N VAL A 15 8.72 -5.27 -2.06
CA VAL A 15 9.64 -5.49 -3.17
C VAL A 15 10.24 -4.17 -3.67
N PRO A 16 11.52 -4.15 -4.08
CA PRO A 16 12.12 -2.97 -4.67
C PRO A 16 11.47 -2.63 -6.01
N LEU A 17 11.22 -1.35 -6.25
CA LEU A 17 10.79 -0.82 -7.53
C LEU A 17 11.93 0.03 -8.13
N LEU A 18 12.39 -0.35 -9.31
CA LEU A 18 13.35 0.42 -10.07
C LEU A 18 12.68 0.96 -11.34
N ALA A 19 12.87 2.26 -11.60
CA ALA A 19 12.34 2.91 -12.77
C ALA A 19 13.44 3.67 -13.50
N SER A 20 13.50 3.52 -14.82
CA SER A 20 14.44 4.25 -15.69
C SER A 20 13.68 4.86 -16.87
N TRP A 21 13.84 6.16 -17.05
CA TRP A 21 13.27 6.88 -18.19
C TRP A 21 14.17 8.07 -18.52
N PRO A 22 15.16 7.85 -19.41
CA PRO A 22 16.10 8.90 -19.78
C PRO A 22 15.39 10.19 -20.23
N GLY A 23 15.86 11.32 -19.72
CA GLY A 23 15.28 12.65 -19.99
C GLY A 23 13.99 12.98 -19.25
N ARG A 24 13.42 12.03 -18.48
CA ARG A 24 12.20 12.25 -17.67
C ARG A 24 12.40 11.98 -16.19
N ILE A 25 13.10 10.91 -15.84
CA ILE A 25 13.45 10.59 -14.45
C ILE A 25 14.89 11.04 -14.20
N LYS A 26 15.10 11.84 -13.14
CA LYS A 26 16.44 12.25 -12.73
C LYS A 26 17.23 11.04 -12.24
N PRO A 27 18.42 10.74 -12.81
CA PRO A 27 19.25 9.62 -12.35
C PRO A 27 19.63 9.74 -10.88
N GLY A 28 19.78 8.60 -10.18
CA GLY A 28 20.26 8.53 -8.81
C GLY A 28 19.27 9.05 -7.76
N THR A 29 18.00 9.25 -8.11
CA THR A 29 16.96 9.61 -7.13
C THR A 29 16.37 8.39 -6.46
N THR A 30 16.06 8.50 -5.16
CA THR A 30 15.31 7.52 -4.39
C THR A 30 14.10 8.17 -3.75
N THR A 31 13.10 7.40 -3.41
CA THR A 31 11.89 7.86 -2.74
C THR A 31 11.28 6.76 -1.88
N ASP A 32 10.67 7.16 -0.76
CA ASP A 32 9.99 6.25 0.16
C ASP A 32 8.47 6.24 -0.02
N HIS A 33 7.96 6.90 -1.06
CA HIS A 33 6.52 6.93 -1.32
C HIS A 33 5.98 5.52 -1.58
N LEU A 34 4.81 5.23 -1.00
CA LEU A 34 4.11 3.98 -1.29
C LEU A 34 3.71 3.92 -2.76
N VAL A 35 4.02 2.80 -3.39
CA VAL A 35 3.55 2.40 -4.71
C VAL A 35 3.03 0.97 -4.60
N ASP A 36 1.90 0.70 -5.19
CA ASP A 36 1.26 -0.62 -5.22
C ASP A 36 1.20 -1.13 -6.67
N MET A 37 1.14 -2.44 -6.85
CA MET A 37 1.05 -3.04 -8.20
C MET A 37 -0.17 -2.55 -8.99
N SER A 38 -1.28 -2.25 -8.31
CA SER A 38 -2.47 -1.66 -8.94
C SER A 38 -2.25 -0.27 -9.53
N ASP A 39 -1.18 0.44 -9.11
CA ASP A 39 -0.86 1.80 -9.55
C ASP A 39 -0.22 1.85 -10.94
N PHE A 40 0.31 0.73 -11.43
CA PHE A 40 0.99 0.70 -12.73
C PHE A 40 0.04 0.99 -13.88
N LEU A 41 -1.14 0.40 -13.88
CA LEU A 41 -2.12 0.62 -14.95
C LEU A 41 -2.49 2.11 -15.08
N PRO A 42 -2.98 2.81 -14.05
CA PRO A 42 -3.30 4.23 -14.17
C PRO A 42 -2.07 5.10 -14.48
N THR A 43 -0.86 4.68 -14.05
CA THR A 43 0.38 5.39 -14.38
C THR A 43 0.69 5.29 -15.87
N PHE A 44 0.63 4.10 -16.46
CA PHE A 44 0.87 3.94 -17.89
C PHE A 44 -0.20 4.62 -18.75
N VAL A 45 -1.46 4.57 -18.33
CA VAL A 45 -2.56 5.30 -19.00
C VAL A 45 -2.30 6.80 -18.99
N GLU A 46 -1.84 7.37 -17.87
CA GLU A 46 -1.51 8.80 -17.77
C GLU A 46 -0.30 9.16 -18.65
N ILE A 47 0.75 8.37 -18.60
CA ILE A 47 1.97 8.57 -19.41
C ILE A 47 1.65 8.50 -20.91
N ALA A 48 0.78 7.59 -21.33
CA ALA A 48 0.35 7.45 -22.72
C ALA A 48 -0.62 8.55 -23.19
N GLY A 49 -1.05 9.44 -22.31
CA GLY A 49 -2.04 10.47 -22.65
C GLY A 49 -3.47 9.93 -22.92
N ALA A 50 -3.73 8.66 -22.60
CA ALA A 50 -5.00 7.99 -22.88
C ALA A 50 -6.07 8.21 -21.78
N ALA A 51 -5.91 9.20 -20.95
CA ALA A 51 -6.46 9.29 -19.61
C ALA A 51 -7.98 9.41 -19.45
N THR A 52 -8.78 9.64 -20.50
CA THR A 52 -10.17 10.02 -20.28
C THR A 52 -11.21 8.95 -20.59
N SER A 53 -11.01 8.12 -21.57
CA SER A 53 -11.98 7.09 -21.93
C SER A 53 -11.85 5.79 -21.10
N ALA A 54 -10.63 5.37 -20.82
CA ALA A 54 -10.38 4.15 -20.03
C ALA A 54 -10.79 4.31 -18.55
N ARG A 55 -10.66 5.51 -17.97
CA ARG A 55 -11.11 5.80 -16.59
C ARG A 55 -12.62 5.70 -16.40
N ARG A 56 -13.40 5.90 -17.43
CA ARG A 56 -14.88 5.78 -17.36
C ARG A 56 -15.36 4.34 -17.46
N ALA A 57 -14.61 3.49 -18.11
CA ALA A 57 -15.04 2.12 -18.41
C ALA A 57 -14.66 1.09 -17.33
N THR A 58 -13.69 1.39 -16.47
CA THR A 58 -13.17 0.42 -15.51
C THR A 58 -12.98 1.07 -14.14
N ARG A 59 -13.43 0.41 -13.11
CA ARG A 59 -13.13 0.78 -11.73
C ARG A 59 -11.65 0.49 -11.48
N ILE A 60 -10.81 1.53 -11.52
CA ILE A 60 -9.36 1.40 -11.29
C ILE A 60 -9.08 1.74 -9.83
N ASP A 61 -8.63 0.76 -9.05
CA ASP A 61 -8.30 0.93 -7.63
C ASP A 61 -6.93 1.59 -7.43
N GLY A 62 -6.07 1.57 -8.46
CA GLY A 62 -4.75 2.15 -8.43
C GLY A 62 -4.75 3.68 -8.52
N LYS A 63 -3.65 4.27 -8.09
CA LYS A 63 -3.36 5.71 -8.19
C LYS A 63 -2.10 5.93 -9.00
N SER A 64 -2.18 6.77 -10.04
CA SER A 64 -1.00 7.09 -10.85
C SER A 64 0.11 7.71 -10.02
N PHE A 65 1.33 7.22 -10.20
CA PHE A 65 2.55 7.81 -9.68
C PHE A 65 3.43 8.47 -10.77
N ALA A 66 2.86 8.78 -11.93
CA ALA A 66 3.57 9.46 -13.01
C ALA A 66 4.20 10.79 -12.57
N ARG A 67 3.52 11.54 -11.69
CA ARG A 67 4.06 12.78 -11.12
C ARG A 67 5.28 12.54 -10.24
N LEU A 68 5.28 11.45 -9.46
CA LEU A 68 6.42 11.03 -8.65
C LEU A 68 7.63 10.71 -9.55
N LEU A 69 7.44 9.97 -10.62
CA LEU A 69 8.49 9.67 -11.61
C LEU A 69 9.08 10.94 -12.22
N ALA A 70 8.26 11.96 -12.44
CA ALA A 70 8.70 13.25 -12.98
C ALA A 70 9.29 14.20 -11.91
N GLY A 71 9.44 13.77 -10.66
CA GLY A 71 9.93 14.62 -9.56
C GLY A 71 8.97 15.76 -9.17
N ARG A 72 7.66 15.63 -9.46
CA ARG A 72 6.65 16.68 -9.28
C ARG A 72 5.68 16.41 -8.13
N GLY A 73 6.07 15.64 -7.15
CA GLY A 73 5.25 15.31 -5.98
C GLY A 73 5.19 13.83 -5.67
N GLY A 74 4.36 13.43 -4.70
CA GLY A 74 4.22 12.05 -4.24
C GLY A 74 3.33 11.19 -5.13
N SER A 75 3.26 9.89 -4.81
CA SER A 75 2.42 8.90 -5.50
C SER A 75 0.92 9.14 -5.30
N GLY A 76 0.54 10.01 -4.34
CA GLY A 76 -0.86 10.22 -3.94
C GLY A 76 -1.48 9.02 -3.18
N ARG A 77 -0.75 7.93 -3.01
CA ARG A 77 -1.18 6.76 -2.25
C ARG A 77 -0.86 6.97 -0.76
N ARG A 78 -1.87 6.88 0.08
CA ARG A 78 -1.72 7.02 1.54
C ARG A 78 -1.62 5.68 2.25
N TRP A 79 -2.16 4.61 1.67
CA TRP A 79 -2.12 3.26 2.20
C TRP A 79 -2.09 2.23 1.07
N ALA A 80 -1.52 1.09 1.34
CA ALA A 80 -1.47 -0.07 0.45
C ALA A 80 -2.14 -1.26 1.13
N TYR A 81 -2.54 -2.25 0.33
CA TYR A 81 -3.26 -3.44 0.75
C TYR A 81 -2.61 -4.67 0.17
N ALA A 82 -2.60 -5.75 0.93
CA ALA A 82 -2.32 -7.07 0.40
C ALA A 82 -3.12 -8.15 1.15
N GLU A 83 -3.48 -9.21 0.44
CA GLU A 83 -4.22 -10.34 1.00
C GLU A 83 -3.56 -11.68 0.66
N ARG A 84 -3.86 -12.68 1.49
CA ARG A 84 -3.52 -14.08 1.24
C ARG A 84 -4.74 -14.95 1.45
N GLY A 85 -5.32 -15.40 0.34
CA GLY A 85 -6.63 -16.07 0.36
C GLY A 85 -7.71 -15.13 0.91
N SER A 86 -8.92 -15.62 1.08
CA SER A 86 -10.06 -14.79 1.50
C SER A 86 -10.11 -14.43 2.99
N LYS A 87 -9.12 -14.81 3.79
CA LYS A 87 -9.23 -14.72 5.27
C LYS A 87 -8.17 -13.84 5.95
N ARG A 88 -7.09 -13.52 5.29
CA ARG A 88 -5.97 -12.81 5.88
C ARG A 88 -5.51 -11.68 4.98
N PHE A 89 -5.58 -10.47 5.48
CA PHE A 89 -5.13 -9.29 4.79
C PHE A 89 -4.62 -8.23 5.76
N PHE A 90 -3.92 -7.25 5.24
CA PHE A 90 -3.50 -6.08 5.95
C PHE A 90 -3.69 -4.83 5.10
N VAL A 91 -3.69 -3.70 5.78
CA VAL A 91 -3.49 -2.36 5.22
C VAL A 91 -2.25 -1.74 5.86
N ARG A 92 -1.49 -0.96 5.10
CA ARG A 92 -0.31 -0.27 5.64
C ARG A 92 -0.21 1.15 5.13
N THR A 93 0.27 2.05 5.99
CA THR A 93 0.93 3.30 5.61
C THR A 93 2.44 3.04 5.43
N GLN A 94 3.21 4.08 5.24
CA GLN A 94 4.68 3.96 5.21
C GLN A 94 5.24 3.38 6.51
N ASN A 95 4.70 3.79 7.65
CA ASN A 95 5.24 3.46 8.97
C ASN A 95 4.44 2.41 9.74
N TRP A 96 3.17 2.21 9.44
CA TRP A 96 2.28 1.36 10.21
C TRP A 96 1.59 0.31 9.35
N LYS A 97 1.42 -0.89 9.90
CA LYS A 97 0.77 -2.02 9.24
C LYS A 97 -0.25 -2.63 10.18
N LEU A 98 -1.50 -2.65 9.75
CA LEU A 98 -2.64 -3.16 10.51
C LEU A 98 -3.25 -4.36 9.79
N TYR A 99 -3.27 -5.50 10.45
CA TYR A 99 -3.93 -6.71 9.98
C TYR A 99 -5.41 -6.74 10.32
N ASN A 100 -6.20 -7.47 9.55
CA ASN A 100 -7.62 -7.66 9.78
C ASN A 100 -7.96 -8.40 11.09
N ASN A 101 -6.99 -9.07 11.72
CA ASN A 101 -7.12 -9.65 13.06
C ASN A 101 -6.76 -8.69 14.20
N GLY A 102 -6.56 -7.40 13.90
CA GLY A 102 -6.24 -6.36 14.88
C GLY A 102 -4.77 -6.23 15.26
N ARG A 103 -3.86 -7.09 14.75
CA ARG A 103 -2.42 -6.94 15.01
C ARG A 103 -1.87 -5.73 14.29
N LEU A 104 -1.24 -4.83 15.04
CA LEU A 104 -0.61 -3.61 14.54
C LEU A 104 0.90 -3.72 14.70
N PHE A 105 1.66 -3.30 13.70
CA PHE A 105 3.12 -3.27 13.71
C PHE A 105 3.65 -1.93 13.22
N HIS A 106 4.81 -1.54 13.75
CA HIS A 106 5.58 -0.43 13.21
C HIS A 106 6.45 -0.93 12.07
N ALA A 107 6.01 -0.73 10.83
CA ALA A 107 6.57 -1.38 9.64
C ALA A 107 8.06 -1.09 9.40
N SER A 108 8.54 0.13 9.73
CA SER A 108 9.96 0.49 9.55
C SER A 108 10.88 0.01 10.68
N HIS A 109 10.35 -0.22 11.89
CA HIS A 109 11.16 -0.64 13.06
C HIS A 109 11.07 -2.14 13.31
N ASP A 110 9.98 -2.78 12.92
CA ASP A 110 9.77 -4.21 13.13
C ASP A 110 9.41 -4.92 11.81
N VAL A 111 10.35 -4.91 10.88
CA VAL A 111 10.20 -5.54 9.55
C VAL A 111 9.92 -7.06 9.61
N ASN A 112 10.23 -7.70 10.73
CA ASN A 112 9.96 -9.12 10.96
C ASN A 112 8.65 -9.39 11.70
N GLU A 113 7.91 -8.34 12.08
CA GLU A 113 6.60 -8.42 12.75
C GLU A 113 6.59 -9.27 14.03
N LYS A 114 7.63 -9.12 14.85
CA LYS A 114 7.83 -9.87 16.10
C LYS A 114 7.12 -9.26 17.29
N ALA A 115 6.95 -7.92 17.29
CA ALA A 115 6.46 -7.15 18.43
C ALA A 115 5.21 -6.34 18.06
N PRO A 116 4.01 -6.92 18.11
CA PRO A 116 2.78 -6.17 17.84
C PRO A 116 2.60 -5.06 18.88
N VAL A 117 2.22 -3.88 18.39
CA VAL A 117 1.99 -2.68 19.22
C VAL A 117 0.53 -2.63 19.64
N PRO A 118 0.21 -2.65 20.95
CA PRO A 118 -1.16 -2.44 21.42
C PRO A 118 -1.67 -1.05 21.02
N LEU A 119 -2.93 -0.95 20.59
CA LEU A 119 -3.51 0.33 20.12
C LEU A 119 -3.46 1.45 21.18
N ASN A 120 -3.52 1.10 22.45
CA ASN A 120 -3.39 2.05 23.57
C ASN A 120 -1.95 2.51 23.84
N LYS A 121 -0.95 1.90 23.18
CA LYS A 121 0.47 2.29 23.26
C LYS A 121 0.98 2.99 22.00
N VAL A 122 0.09 3.28 21.06
CA VAL A 122 0.44 4.01 19.84
C VAL A 122 0.79 5.46 20.20
N PRO A 123 1.90 6.00 19.69
CA PRO A 123 2.26 7.40 19.87
C PRO A 123 1.19 8.33 19.29
N ARG A 124 1.00 9.51 19.93
CA ARG A 124 -0.02 10.48 19.50
C ARG A 124 0.17 10.96 18.07
N GLU A 125 1.40 11.12 17.64
CA GLU A 125 1.79 11.51 16.27
C GLU A 125 1.36 10.51 15.20
N ALA A 126 1.14 9.25 15.55
CA ALA A 126 0.67 8.20 14.66
C ALA A 126 -0.87 8.07 14.60
N ALA A 127 -1.60 8.87 15.37
CA ALA A 127 -3.06 8.74 15.51
C ALA A 127 -3.80 8.85 14.15
N ASP A 128 -3.35 9.74 13.28
CA ASP A 128 -3.95 9.93 11.95
C ASP A 128 -3.69 8.73 11.03
N ASP A 129 -2.49 8.16 11.09
CA ASP A 129 -2.15 6.94 10.35
C ASP A 129 -3.02 5.76 10.81
N ILE A 130 -3.16 5.57 12.12
CA ILE A 130 -3.97 4.49 12.68
C ILE A 130 -5.44 4.65 12.31
N LYS A 131 -5.99 5.85 12.42
CA LYS A 131 -7.35 6.15 11.99
C LYS A 131 -7.57 5.86 10.50
N LEU A 132 -6.60 6.26 9.67
CA LEU A 132 -6.63 5.98 8.24
C LEU A 132 -6.64 4.48 7.96
N LEU A 133 -5.77 3.70 8.63
CA LEU A 133 -5.71 2.25 8.49
C LEU A 133 -6.99 1.55 8.94
N GLN A 134 -7.57 1.98 10.05
CA GLN A 134 -8.85 1.44 10.53
C GLN A 134 -9.98 1.69 9.53
N GLN A 135 -10.05 2.89 8.94
CA GLN A 135 -11.02 3.22 7.90
C GLN A 135 -10.80 2.40 6.63
N ALA A 136 -9.55 2.28 6.17
CA ALA A 136 -9.20 1.48 5.01
C ALA A 136 -9.56 0.00 5.20
N LEU A 137 -9.24 -0.56 6.37
CA LEU A 137 -9.57 -1.93 6.74
C LEU A 137 -11.07 -2.18 6.65
N LYS A 138 -11.88 -1.27 7.23
CA LYS A 138 -13.35 -1.36 7.18
C LYS A 138 -13.86 -1.28 5.74
N THR A 139 -13.35 -0.38 4.92
CA THR A 139 -13.75 -0.24 3.52
C THR A 139 -13.50 -1.52 2.73
N ILE A 140 -12.38 -2.20 2.98
CA ILE A 140 -12.03 -3.46 2.33
C ILE A 140 -12.97 -4.57 2.81
N ASP A 141 -13.19 -4.69 4.13
CA ASP A 141 -14.05 -5.72 4.72
C ASP A 141 -15.50 -5.59 4.22
N ASP A 142 -16.03 -4.36 4.17
CA ASP A 142 -17.38 -4.07 3.66
C ASP A 142 -17.51 -4.31 2.14
N GLY A 143 -16.44 -4.15 1.39
CA GLY A 143 -16.41 -4.30 -0.07
C GLY A 143 -15.89 -5.65 -0.57
N HIS A 144 -15.48 -6.55 0.34
CA HIS A 144 -14.89 -7.83 -0.05
C HIS A 144 -15.93 -8.75 -0.67
N PRO A 145 -15.66 -9.36 -1.86
CA PRO A 145 -16.63 -10.21 -2.56
C PRO A 145 -16.96 -11.51 -1.79
N PHE A 146 -16.13 -11.87 -0.83
CA PHE A 146 -16.36 -13.00 0.07
C PHE A 146 -16.46 -12.49 1.51
N PRO A 147 -17.62 -12.62 2.17
CA PRO A 147 -17.76 -12.17 3.55
C PRO A 147 -16.73 -12.87 4.44
N MET A 148 -15.89 -12.07 5.10
CA MET A 148 -14.89 -12.57 6.02
C MET A 148 -15.59 -13.24 7.19
N ALA A 149 -15.23 -14.47 7.50
CA ALA A 149 -15.74 -15.16 8.68
C ALA A 149 -15.38 -14.33 9.92
N LYS A 150 -16.40 -13.77 10.58
CA LYS A 150 -16.20 -13.11 11.87
C LYS A 150 -15.60 -14.13 12.82
N THR A 151 -14.35 -13.97 13.17
CA THR A 151 -13.69 -14.77 14.20
C THR A 151 -14.45 -14.48 15.52
N ARG A 152 -15.09 -15.50 16.07
CA ARG A 152 -15.68 -15.49 17.42
C ARG A 152 -14.56 -15.53 18.43
#